data_be30928c960f31635476536120d8166b
#
_entry.id   be30928c960f31635476536120d8166b
#
_cell.length_a   1.000
_cell.length_b   1.000
_cell.length_c   1.000
_cell.angle_alpha   90.00
_cell.angle_beta   90.00
_cell.angle_gamma   90.00
#
_symmetry.space_group_name_H-M   'P 1'
#
loop_
_entity.id
_entity.type
_entity.pdbx_description
1 polymer ?
#
loop_
_entity_poly.entity_id
_entity_poly.type
_entity_poly.pdbx_seq_one_letter_code
_entity_poly.pdbx_strand_id
1 'polypeptide(L)'
;GIELEFFKTDLVEIQDDSLSKIALQKALNAYEKCKKPVIVEDDGLFINSLSGFPGPYSSYVFKTIGNNGILKLIGINRTAQFRAVIAFCDSNKKPVFFESTVFGEVSKNIQDGGWGYDPIFIPENQTKTYAELADKNKLSHRYQSLKKFARHYIGIIEGNPCSYCGNDMRTKEGRSKSCEPIVIIDGKKYTRDNSENNTPFDNTDIYPGKDVACGDCGVINGIHHMGCDVERCPKHPKKQFITCTCSIE
;
A
#
# COMPACT_ATOMS: atom_id res chain seq x y z
N GLY A 1 -5.73 20.17 5.78
CA GLY A 1 -5.16 19.20 4.83
C GLY A 1 -3.65 19.17 4.93
N ILE A 2 -3.02 18.15 4.35
CA ILE A 2 -1.55 18.04 4.27
C ILE A 2 -1.09 18.79 3.04
N GLU A 3 -0.14 19.69 3.19
CA GLU A 3 0.55 20.34 2.08
C GLU A 3 1.85 19.59 1.80
N LEU A 4 2.06 19.22 0.54
CA LEU A 4 3.27 18.53 0.06
C LEU A 4 4.04 19.45 -0.87
N GLU A 5 5.32 19.66 -0.56
CA GLU A 5 6.26 20.38 -1.41
C GLU A 5 7.07 19.38 -2.25
N PHE A 6 7.20 19.65 -3.54
CA PHE A 6 8.02 18.81 -4.42
C PHE A 6 9.50 19.12 -4.22
N PHE A 7 10.26 18.12 -3.75
CA PHE A 7 11.70 18.20 -3.60
C PHE A 7 12.42 17.58 -4.80
N LYS A 8 12.87 18.42 -5.71
CA LYS A 8 13.61 17.98 -6.91
C LYS A 8 15.03 17.58 -6.54
N THR A 9 15.33 16.28 -6.58
CA THR A 9 16.67 15.74 -6.34
C THR A 9 16.85 14.42 -7.07
N ASP A 10 18.08 14.07 -7.41
CA ASP A 10 18.40 12.75 -7.92
C ASP A 10 18.50 11.78 -6.73
N LEU A 11 17.76 10.69 -6.77
CA LEU A 11 17.78 9.64 -5.77
C LEU A 11 18.52 8.42 -6.30
N VAL A 12 19.24 7.74 -5.43
CA VAL A 12 19.81 6.43 -5.74
C VAL A 12 18.65 5.43 -5.79
N GLU A 13 18.48 4.81 -6.94
CA GLU A 13 17.47 3.78 -7.15
C GLU A 13 18.16 2.44 -7.32
N ILE A 14 17.99 1.55 -6.34
CA ILE A 14 18.51 0.18 -6.41
C ILE A 14 17.62 -0.67 -7.32
N GLN A 15 18.17 -1.75 -7.86
CA GLN A 15 17.41 -2.78 -8.56
C GLN A 15 17.10 -3.90 -7.58
N ASP A 16 15.81 -4.15 -7.34
CA ASP A 16 15.31 -5.24 -6.50
C ASP A 16 13.92 -5.65 -6.99
N ASP A 17 13.52 -6.89 -6.71
CA ASP A 17 12.19 -7.39 -7.08
C ASP A 17 11.09 -6.87 -6.13
N SER A 18 11.45 -6.25 -5.02
CA SER A 18 10.56 -5.68 -4.02
C SER A 18 10.46 -4.17 -4.15
N LEU A 19 9.26 -3.66 -4.48
CA LEU A 19 8.98 -2.21 -4.45
C LEU A 19 9.29 -1.59 -3.10
N SER A 20 9.01 -2.31 -2.00
CA SER A 20 9.23 -1.80 -0.64
C SER A 20 10.71 -1.63 -0.32
N LYS A 21 11.60 -2.52 -0.81
CA LYS A 21 13.06 -2.36 -0.65
C LYS A 21 13.57 -1.16 -1.47
N ILE A 22 13.06 -0.99 -2.68
CA ILE A 22 13.42 0.17 -3.52
C ILE A 22 12.95 1.46 -2.84
N ALA A 23 11.69 1.51 -2.40
CA ALA A 23 11.12 2.66 -1.70
C ALA A 23 11.84 2.96 -0.37
N LEU A 24 12.28 1.93 0.38
CA LEU A 24 13.10 2.08 1.58
C LEU A 24 14.37 2.88 1.29
N GLN A 25 15.14 2.40 0.30
CA GLN A 25 16.43 3.04 -0.05
C GLN A 25 16.23 4.47 -0.56
N LYS A 26 15.20 4.68 -1.40
CA LYS A 26 14.82 6.01 -1.89
C LYS A 26 14.45 6.94 -0.74
N ALA A 27 13.64 6.49 0.23
CA ALA A 27 13.19 7.30 1.37
C ALA A 27 14.36 7.71 2.28
N LEU A 28 15.25 6.77 2.61
CA LEU A 28 16.45 7.06 3.40
C LEU A 28 17.35 8.06 2.69
N ASN A 29 17.61 7.86 1.39
CA ASN A 29 18.44 8.76 0.58
C ASN A 29 17.81 10.16 0.45
N ALA A 30 16.49 10.23 0.24
CA ALA A 30 15.76 11.50 0.18
C ALA A 30 15.85 12.25 1.52
N TYR A 31 15.60 11.56 2.64
CA TYR A 31 15.71 12.17 3.97
C TYR A 31 17.14 12.69 4.25
N GLU A 32 18.17 11.93 3.90
CA GLU A 32 19.56 12.37 4.08
C GLU A 32 19.87 13.65 3.30
N LYS A 33 19.22 13.88 2.18
CA LYS A 33 19.39 15.09 1.35
C LYS A 33 18.58 16.28 1.85
N CYS A 34 17.28 16.09 2.17
CA CYS A 34 16.41 17.20 2.55
C CYS A 34 16.39 17.52 4.04
N LYS A 35 16.72 16.54 4.91
CA LYS A 35 16.67 16.65 6.39
C LYS A 35 15.30 17.07 6.93
N LYS A 36 14.26 16.84 6.15
CA LYS A 36 12.85 17.10 6.49
C LYS A 36 12.04 15.81 6.33
N PRO A 37 10.89 15.68 7.00
CA PRO A 37 9.96 14.57 6.71
C PRO A 37 9.68 14.49 5.22
N VAL A 38 9.80 13.31 4.64
CA VAL A 38 9.72 13.11 3.20
C VAL A 38 8.95 11.84 2.88
N ILE A 39 8.21 11.88 1.78
CA ILE A 39 7.64 10.69 1.17
C ILE A 39 8.30 10.44 -0.18
N VAL A 40 8.44 9.17 -0.52
CA VAL A 40 8.79 8.71 -1.86
C VAL A 40 7.78 7.69 -2.31
N GLU A 41 7.66 7.53 -3.60
CA GLU A 41 6.79 6.53 -4.21
C GLU A 41 7.60 5.58 -5.08
N ASP A 42 7.16 4.32 -5.11
CA ASP A 42 7.53 3.36 -6.13
C ASP A 42 6.30 2.55 -6.54
N ASP A 43 6.16 2.25 -7.83
CA ASP A 43 5.00 1.54 -8.34
C ASP A 43 5.35 0.62 -9.51
N GLY A 44 4.42 -0.30 -9.82
CA GLY A 44 4.60 -1.18 -10.97
C GLY A 44 3.35 -1.93 -11.38
N LEU A 45 3.33 -2.33 -12.64
CA LEU A 45 2.37 -3.25 -13.22
C LEU A 45 2.91 -4.67 -13.12
N PHE A 46 2.17 -5.57 -12.50
CA PHE A 46 2.53 -6.98 -12.34
C PHE A 46 1.54 -7.86 -13.12
N ILE A 47 2.03 -8.60 -14.10
CA ILE A 47 1.22 -9.43 -14.99
C ILE A 47 1.42 -10.89 -14.63
N ASN A 48 0.35 -11.59 -14.25
CA ASN A 48 0.44 -12.95 -13.73
C ASN A 48 1.04 -13.95 -14.74
N SER A 49 0.63 -13.87 -16.02
CA SER A 49 1.15 -14.75 -17.08
C SER A 49 2.63 -14.53 -17.41
N LEU A 50 3.19 -13.42 -16.96
CA LEU A 50 4.60 -13.07 -17.11
C LEU A 50 5.37 -13.16 -15.78
N SER A 51 4.87 -13.94 -14.82
CA SER A 51 5.48 -14.12 -13.49
C SER A 51 5.75 -12.80 -12.75
N GLY A 52 4.85 -11.82 -12.93
CA GLY A 52 4.95 -10.50 -12.32
C GLY A 52 5.72 -9.45 -13.14
N PHE A 53 6.32 -9.83 -14.29
CA PHE A 53 6.93 -8.82 -15.18
C PHE A 53 5.86 -7.86 -15.73
N PRO A 54 6.13 -6.55 -15.88
CA PRO A 54 7.39 -5.85 -15.64
C PRO A 54 7.70 -5.55 -14.16
N GLY A 55 6.71 -5.58 -13.25
CA GLY A 55 6.93 -5.36 -11.82
C GLY A 55 7.67 -4.05 -11.52
N PRO A 56 8.72 -4.07 -10.68
CA PRO A 56 9.51 -2.90 -10.34
C PRO A 56 10.21 -2.24 -11.55
N TYR A 57 10.39 -2.97 -12.63
CA TYR A 57 11.01 -2.47 -13.87
C TYR A 57 10.01 -1.78 -14.82
N SER A 58 8.81 -1.46 -14.35
CA SER A 58 7.70 -0.90 -15.15
C SER A 58 8.11 0.32 -15.97
N SER A 59 8.84 1.26 -15.39
CA SER A 59 9.31 2.47 -16.09
C SER A 59 10.29 2.13 -17.21
N TYR A 60 11.24 1.24 -16.96
CA TYR A 60 12.22 0.82 -17.96
C TYR A 60 11.56 0.09 -19.14
N VAL A 61 10.68 -0.86 -18.81
CA VAL A 61 9.95 -1.66 -19.82
C VAL A 61 9.02 -0.77 -20.66
N PHE A 62 8.35 0.20 -20.03
CA PHE A 62 7.53 1.16 -20.75
C PHE A 62 8.34 1.97 -21.77
N LYS A 63 9.51 2.46 -21.37
CA LYS A 63 10.40 3.24 -22.26
C LYS A 63 11.00 2.42 -23.40
N THR A 64 11.14 1.11 -23.23
CA THR A 64 11.80 0.23 -24.21
C THR A 64 10.81 -0.41 -25.19
N ILE A 65 9.81 -1.13 -24.69
CA ILE A 65 8.86 -1.86 -25.52
C ILE A 65 7.44 -1.29 -25.47
N GLY A 66 7.13 -0.48 -24.46
CA GLY A 66 5.83 0.19 -24.30
C GLY A 66 4.63 -0.75 -24.22
N ASN A 67 3.44 -0.19 -24.36
CA ASN A 67 2.17 -0.95 -24.32
C ASN A 67 2.09 -1.99 -25.45
N ASN A 68 2.57 -1.67 -26.64
CA ASN A 68 2.58 -2.59 -27.76
C ASN A 68 3.42 -3.84 -27.49
N GLY A 69 4.59 -3.67 -26.85
CA GLY A 69 5.46 -4.78 -26.47
C GLY A 69 4.79 -5.66 -25.42
N ILE A 70 4.20 -5.07 -24.41
CA ILE A 70 3.43 -5.81 -23.38
C ILE A 70 2.31 -6.63 -24.01
N LEU A 71 1.50 -6.04 -24.89
CA LEU A 71 0.40 -6.76 -25.56
C LEU A 71 0.87 -7.94 -26.41
N LYS A 72 2.06 -7.85 -27.00
CA LYS A 72 2.66 -8.96 -27.78
C LYS A 72 3.18 -10.10 -26.90
N LEU A 73 3.60 -9.82 -25.67
CA LEU A 73 4.11 -10.83 -24.72
C LEU A 73 2.99 -11.60 -24.02
N ILE A 74 1.82 -10.98 -23.85
CA ILE A 74 0.72 -11.56 -23.07
C ILE A 74 -0.09 -12.53 -23.95
N GLY A 75 -0.33 -13.74 -23.40
CA GLY A 75 -1.21 -14.74 -23.99
C GLY A 75 -2.68 -14.58 -23.57
N ILE A 76 -3.34 -15.73 -23.38
CA ILE A 76 -4.77 -15.80 -23.03
C ILE A 76 -5.03 -15.26 -21.61
N ASN A 77 -4.18 -15.63 -20.64
CA ASN A 77 -4.31 -15.13 -19.26
C ASN A 77 -3.79 -13.68 -19.18
N ARG A 78 -4.71 -12.77 -18.97
CA ARG A 78 -4.45 -11.34 -18.95
C ARG A 78 -4.52 -10.72 -17.55
N THR A 79 -4.69 -11.55 -16.51
CA THR A 79 -4.78 -11.05 -15.12
C THR A 79 -3.53 -10.29 -14.74
N ALA A 80 -3.72 -9.15 -14.11
CA ALA A 80 -2.66 -8.24 -13.72
C ALA A 80 -3.05 -7.47 -12.46
N GLN A 81 -2.09 -6.79 -11.88
CA GLN A 81 -2.31 -5.90 -10.76
C GLN A 81 -1.35 -4.72 -10.82
N PHE A 82 -1.84 -3.55 -10.45
CA PHE A 82 -0.98 -2.42 -10.12
C PHE A 82 -0.70 -2.40 -8.63
N ARG A 83 0.55 -2.19 -8.26
CA ARG A 83 0.98 -1.97 -6.87
C ARG A 83 1.68 -0.65 -6.75
N ALA A 84 1.44 0.05 -5.64
CA ALA A 84 2.20 1.24 -5.26
C ALA A 84 2.61 1.15 -3.80
N VAL A 85 3.80 1.66 -3.51
CA VAL A 85 4.36 1.79 -2.18
C VAL A 85 4.72 3.26 -1.97
N ILE A 86 4.12 3.87 -0.95
CA ILE A 86 4.60 5.15 -0.41
C ILE A 86 5.47 4.83 0.80
N ALA A 87 6.70 5.31 0.83
CA ALA A 87 7.56 5.23 1.99
C ALA A 87 7.72 6.62 2.60
N PHE A 88 7.33 6.78 3.86
CA PHE A 88 7.51 7.98 4.67
C PHE A 88 8.73 7.84 5.56
N CYS A 89 9.61 8.82 5.56
CA CYS A 89 10.79 8.87 6.41
C CYS A 89 10.89 10.23 7.10
N ASP A 90 11.17 10.21 8.40
CA ASP A 90 11.39 11.40 9.24
C ASP A 90 12.72 11.30 10.02
N SER A 91 12.87 12.12 11.05
CA SER A 91 14.06 12.17 11.90
C SER A 91 14.40 10.84 12.60
N ASN A 92 13.44 9.94 12.76
CA ASN A 92 13.65 8.62 13.36
C ASN A 92 14.41 7.67 12.43
N LYS A 93 14.53 8.01 11.13
CA LYS A 93 15.20 7.20 10.09
C LYS A 93 14.70 5.75 10.03
N LYS A 94 13.43 5.56 10.34
CA LYS A 94 12.70 4.29 10.22
C LYS A 94 11.54 4.51 9.26
N PRO A 95 11.71 4.27 7.96
CA PRO A 95 10.65 4.48 6.99
C PRO A 95 9.41 3.63 7.30
N VAL A 96 8.25 4.24 7.11
CA VAL A 96 6.93 3.61 7.23
C VAL A 96 6.33 3.47 5.85
N PHE A 97 5.73 2.31 5.55
CA PHE A 97 5.25 1.97 4.22
C PHE A 97 3.73 1.96 4.17
N PHE A 98 3.20 2.45 3.05
CA PHE A 98 1.77 2.47 2.73
C PHE A 98 1.60 1.87 1.35
N GLU A 99 1.24 0.60 1.31
CA GLU A 99 1.08 -0.11 0.06
C GLU A 99 -0.39 -0.24 -0.34
N SER A 100 -0.63 -0.27 -1.64
CA SER A 100 -1.94 -0.57 -2.19
C SER A 100 -1.81 -1.33 -3.49
N THR A 101 -2.73 -2.26 -3.67
CA THR A 101 -2.83 -3.09 -4.86
C THR A 101 -4.21 -2.92 -5.48
N VAL A 102 -4.25 -2.70 -6.77
CA VAL A 102 -5.48 -2.75 -7.56
C VAL A 102 -5.36 -3.94 -8.51
N PHE A 103 -6.26 -4.90 -8.34
CA PHE A 103 -6.37 -6.05 -9.22
C PHE A 103 -7.11 -5.68 -10.49
N GLY A 104 -6.87 -6.41 -11.55
CA GLY A 104 -7.51 -6.19 -12.84
C GLY A 104 -6.94 -7.08 -13.93
N GLU A 105 -7.06 -6.61 -15.15
CA GLU A 105 -6.54 -7.30 -16.33
C GLU A 105 -5.94 -6.34 -17.36
N VAL A 106 -5.09 -6.85 -18.21
CA VAL A 106 -4.59 -6.11 -19.38
C VAL A 106 -5.58 -6.21 -20.52
N SER A 107 -6.00 -5.09 -21.08
CA SER A 107 -6.93 -5.01 -22.22
C SER A 107 -6.37 -5.69 -23.48
N LYS A 108 -7.23 -6.04 -24.42
CA LYS A 108 -6.80 -6.59 -25.72
C LYS A 108 -6.20 -5.53 -26.64
N ASN A 109 -6.65 -4.30 -26.51
CA ASN A 109 -6.25 -3.17 -27.36
C ASN A 109 -5.75 -2.02 -26.48
N ILE A 110 -4.92 -1.17 -27.06
CA ILE A 110 -4.51 0.09 -26.45
C ILE A 110 -5.63 1.12 -26.65
N GLN A 111 -6.04 1.77 -25.57
CA GLN A 111 -6.99 2.86 -25.62
C GLN A 111 -6.24 4.21 -25.67
N ASP A 112 -6.93 5.25 -26.15
CA ASP A 112 -6.35 6.59 -26.21
C ASP A 112 -6.30 7.25 -24.81
N GLY A 113 -5.32 8.13 -24.63
CA GLY A 113 -5.17 8.93 -23.41
C GLY A 113 -4.44 8.19 -22.27
N GLY A 114 -4.51 8.78 -21.08
CA GLY A 114 -3.84 8.26 -19.89
C GLY A 114 -2.31 8.41 -19.91
N TRP A 115 -1.65 7.80 -18.92
CA TRP A 115 -0.20 7.81 -18.78
C TRP A 115 0.33 6.40 -18.53
N GLY A 116 1.50 6.07 -19.07
CA GLY A 116 2.16 4.78 -18.83
C GLY A 116 1.30 3.60 -19.32
N TYR A 117 0.93 2.73 -18.41
CA TYR A 117 0.12 1.55 -18.69
C TYR A 117 -1.40 1.77 -18.54
N ASP A 118 -1.85 3.00 -18.26
CA ASP A 118 -3.28 3.34 -18.17
C ASP A 118 -4.08 2.89 -19.40
N PRO A 119 -3.54 3.05 -20.63
CA PRO A 119 -4.24 2.64 -21.86
C PRO A 119 -4.54 1.14 -21.98
N ILE A 120 -3.91 0.30 -21.16
CA ILE A 120 -4.04 -1.15 -21.26
C ILE A 120 -4.49 -1.82 -19.95
N PHE A 121 -4.69 -1.12 -18.87
CA PHE A 121 -5.10 -1.72 -17.60
C PHE A 121 -6.56 -1.46 -17.28
N ILE A 122 -7.35 -2.53 -17.16
CA ILE A 122 -8.76 -2.53 -16.76
C ILE A 122 -8.81 -2.97 -15.30
N PRO A 123 -9.16 -2.10 -14.35
CA PRO A 123 -9.26 -2.49 -12.95
C PRO A 123 -10.46 -3.42 -12.70
N GLU A 124 -10.36 -4.25 -11.69
CA GLU A 124 -11.42 -5.16 -11.27
C GLU A 124 -12.75 -4.40 -11.07
N ASN A 125 -13.87 -5.05 -11.45
CA ASN A 125 -15.22 -4.47 -11.46
C ASN A 125 -15.40 -3.28 -12.42
N GLN A 126 -14.50 -3.07 -13.37
CA GLN A 126 -14.62 -2.10 -14.45
C GLN A 126 -14.62 -2.81 -15.81
N THR A 127 -15.16 -2.13 -16.82
CA THR A 127 -15.12 -2.58 -18.22
C THR A 127 -14.25 -1.68 -19.10
N LYS A 128 -13.72 -0.59 -18.52
CA LYS A 128 -12.91 0.44 -19.18
C LYS A 128 -11.52 0.46 -18.59
N THR A 129 -10.55 0.83 -19.41
CA THR A 129 -9.18 1.02 -18.97
C THR A 129 -9.04 2.27 -18.07
N TYR A 130 -7.97 2.35 -17.32
CA TYR A 130 -7.66 3.55 -16.55
C TYR A 130 -7.64 4.83 -17.40
N ALA A 131 -7.23 4.75 -18.65
CA ALA A 131 -7.23 5.89 -19.58
C ALA A 131 -8.65 6.41 -19.87
N GLU A 132 -9.66 5.54 -19.86
CA GLU A 132 -11.05 5.86 -20.18
C GLU A 132 -11.89 6.24 -18.94
N LEU A 133 -11.36 6.03 -17.72
CA LEU A 133 -12.09 6.28 -16.47
C LEU A 133 -11.92 7.73 -16.02
N ALA A 134 -13.03 8.47 -15.96
CA ALA A 134 -13.04 9.85 -15.46
C ALA A 134 -12.57 9.94 -13.99
N ASP A 135 -12.92 8.97 -13.16
CA ASP A 135 -12.59 8.90 -11.74
C ASP A 135 -11.37 8.00 -11.43
N LYS A 136 -10.50 7.75 -12.42
CA LYS A 136 -9.30 6.91 -12.27
C LYS A 136 -8.54 7.22 -10.98
N ASN A 137 -8.33 8.52 -10.70
CA ASN A 137 -7.54 8.94 -9.54
C ASN A 137 -8.11 8.45 -8.21
N LYS A 138 -9.42 8.25 -8.09
CA LYS A 138 -10.05 7.72 -6.87
C LYS A 138 -9.92 6.19 -6.74
N LEU A 139 -9.68 5.50 -7.85
CA LEU A 139 -9.59 4.04 -7.92
C LEU A 139 -8.14 3.56 -7.95
N SER A 140 -7.18 4.44 -8.26
CA SER A 140 -5.80 4.05 -8.51
C SER A 140 -5.07 3.57 -7.24
N HIS A 141 -4.15 2.63 -7.42
CA HIS A 141 -3.22 2.14 -6.42
C HIS A 141 -2.47 3.29 -5.72
N ARG A 142 -2.00 4.28 -6.48
CA ARG A 142 -1.32 5.48 -5.98
C ARG A 142 -2.21 6.31 -5.05
N TYR A 143 -3.45 6.57 -5.44
CA TYR A 143 -4.38 7.30 -4.58
C TYR A 143 -4.66 6.56 -3.27
N GLN A 144 -4.84 5.24 -3.34
CA GLN A 144 -5.10 4.43 -2.13
C GLN A 144 -3.90 4.45 -1.19
N SER A 145 -2.67 4.33 -1.69
CA SER A 145 -1.45 4.43 -0.87
C SER A 145 -1.29 5.83 -0.26
N LEU A 146 -1.52 6.88 -1.05
CA LEU A 146 -1.48 8.27 -0.54
C LEU A 146 -2.56 8.52 0.51
N LYS A 147 -3.75 7.95 0.36
CA LYS A 147 -4.81 8.06 1.35
C LYS A 147 -4.44 7.39 2.68
N LYS A 148 -3.77 6.23 2.62
CA LYS A 148 -3.23 5.55 3.80
C LYS A 148 -2.17 6.41 4.49
N PHE A 149 -1.22 6.96 3.73
CA PHE A 149 -0.22 7.89 4.24
C PHE A 149 -0.87 9.12 4.88
N ALA A 150 -1.85 9.75 4.22
CA ALA A 150 -2.53 10.94 4.73
C ALA A 150 -3.23 10.67 6.07
N ARG A 151 -3.93 9.55 6.21
CA ARG A 151 -4.54 9.14 7.48
C ARG A 151 -3.49 8.98 8.58
N HIS A 152 -2.38 8.31 8.26
CA HIS A 152 -1.28 8.13 9.19
C HIS A 152 -0.70 9.46 9.65
N TYR A 153 -0.39 10.34 8.70
CA TYR A 153 0.26 11.63 9.00
C TYR A 153 -0.67 12.57 9.78
N ILE A 154 -1.97 12.60 9.45
CA ILE A 154 -2.98 13.34 10.22
C ILE A 154 -3.07 12.78 11.63
N GLY A 155 -3.10 11.46 11.81
CA GLY A 155 -3.12 10.82 13.12
C GLY A 155 -1.90 11.18 13.98
N ILE A 156 -0.70 11.34 13.39
CA ILE A 156 0.49 11.80 14.10
C ILE A 156 0.33 13.24 14.61
N ILE A 157 -0.31 14.12 13.82
CA ILE A 157 -0.44 15.55 14.13
C ILE A 157 -1.59 15.82 15.08
N GLU A 158 -2.74 15.19 14.86
CA GLU A 158 -4.03 15.53 15.51
C GLU A 158 -4.41 14.54 16.61
N GLY A 159 -3.74 13.36 16.67
CA GLY A 159 -4.20 12.20 17.43
C GLY A 159 -5.34 11.49 16.70
N ASN A 160 -5.41 10.19 16.78
CA ASN A 160 -6.47 9.39 16.17
C ASN A 160 -6.82 8.22 17.10
N PRO A 161 -7.67 8.42 18.10
CA PRO A 161 -8.05 7.35 19.01
C PRO A 161 -8.81 6.26 18.27
N CYS A 162 -8.44 5.02 18.54
CA CYS A 162 -9.19 3.85 18.09
C CYS A 162 -10.62 3.92 18.64
N SER A 163 -11.60 3.83 17.76
CA SER A 163 -13.02 3.88 18.14
C SER A 163 -13.44 2.73 19.09
N TYR A 164 -12.67 1.66 19.17
CA TYR A 164 -12.96 0.49 19.98
C TYR A 164 -12.27 0.51 21.35
N CYS A 165 -10.94 0.71 21.39
CA CYS A 165 -10.18 0.67 22.65
C CYS A 165 -9.79 2.06 23.20
N GLY A 166 -10.06 3.14 22.48
CA GLY A 166 -9.72 4.51 22.87
C GLY A 166 -8.23 4.87 22.86
N ASN A 167 -7.34 3.92 22.60
CA ASN A 167 -5.91 4.21 22.48
C ASN A 167 -5.62 4.94 21.16
N ASP A 168 -4.70 5.90 21.22
CA ASP A 168 -4.23 6.55 20.01
C ASP A 168 -3.61 5.54 19.04
N MET A 169 -4.16 5.51 17.84
CA MET A 169 -3.55 4.83 16.70
C MET A 169 -2.44 5.74 16.20
N ARG A 170 -1.20 5.41 16.50
CA ARG A 170 0.01 6.18 16.21
C ARG A 170 0.19 7.41 17.10
N THR A 171 1.14 7.30 17.95
CA THR A 171 1.73 8.42 18.69
C THR A 171 2.81 9.09 17.86
N LYS A 172 3.24 10.29 18.26
CA LYS A 172 4.39 10.99 17.68
C LYS A 172 5.68 10.13 17.68
N GLU A 173 5.74 9.17 18.59
CA GLU A 173 6.83 8.20 18.67
C GLU A 173 6.69 7.03 17.69
N GLY A 174 5.64 7.02 16.87
CA GLY A 174 5.38 6.00 15.86
C GLY A 174 4.97 4.63 16.43
N ARG A 175 4.61 4.56 17.71
CA ARG A 175 4.21 3.34 18.40
C ARG A 175 2.81 3.50 18.96
N SER A 176 1.96 2.50 18.76
CA SER A 176 0.66 2.39 19.40
C SER A 176 0.63 1.15 20.29
N LYS A 177 -0.16 1.22 21.36
CA LYS A 177 -0.44 0.05 22.20
C LYS A 177 -1.26 -0.96 21.40
N SER A 178 -1.14 -2.25 21.73
CA SER A 178 -2.02 -3.28 21.20
C SER A 178 -3.49 -2.94 21.48
N CYS A 179 -4.36 -3.25 20.55
CA CYS A 179 -5.80 -3.12 20.76
C CYS A 179 -6.33 -4.28 21.64
N GLU A 180 -7.61 -4.23 22.00
CA GLU A 180 -8.25 -5.26 22.80
C GLU A 180 -8.23 -6.64 22.10
N PRO A 181 -7.88 -7.73 22.81
CA PRO A 181 -7.75 -9.06 22.20
C PRO A 181 -9.07 -9.76 21.93
N ILE A 182 -10.16 -9.25 22.48
CA ILE A 182 -11.49 -9.85 22.34
C ILE A 182 -12.41 -8.84 21.67
N VAL A 183 -13.23 -9.31 20.76
CA VAL A 183 -14.28 -8.52 20.12
C VAL A 183 -15.60 -9.28 20.17
N ILE A 184 -16.72 -8.58 20.36
CA ILE A 184 -18.06 -9.15 20.28
C ILE A 184 -18.61 -8.87 18.88
N ILE A 185 -19.05 -9.91 18.20
CA ILE A 185 -19.67 -9.84 16.87
C ILE A 185 -20.97 -10.64 16.93
N ASP A 186 -22.09 -9.96 16.66
CA ASP A 186 -23.42 -10.57 16.71
C ASP A 186 -23.65 -11.33 18.04
N GLY A 187 -23.32 -10.71 19.17
CA GLY A 187 -23.49 -11.27 20.53
C GLY A 187 -22.53 -12.40 20.90
N LYS A 188 -21.55 -12.75 20.07
CA LYS A 188 -20.57 -13.80 20.33
C LYS A 188 -19.17 -13.22 20.50
N LYS A 189 -18.42 -13.76 21.48
CA LYS A 189 -17.02 -13.39 21.70
C LYS A 189 -16.11 -14.11 20.71
N TYR A 190 -15.22 -13.34 20.09
CA TYR A 190 -14.14 -13.84 19.23
C TYR A 190 -12.80 -13.31 19.74
N THR A 191 -11.80 -14.20 19.76
CA THR A 191 -10.41 -13.78 20.00
C THR A 191 -9.82 -13.27 18.69
N ARG A 192 -9.19 -12.12 18.75
CA ARG A 192 -8.45 -11.54 17.64
C ARG A 192 -7.04 -12.11 17.65
N ASP A 193 -6.60 -12.53 16.50
CA ASP A 193 -5.28 -13.15 16.34
C ASP A 193 -4.24 -12.08 15.98
N ASN A 194 -3.11 -12.13 16.66
CA ASN A 194 -1.92 -11.31 16.35
C ASN A 194 -0.85 -12.14 15.60
N SER A 195 -1.23 -13.31 15.07
CA SER A 195 -0.30 -14.14 14.32
C SER A 195 0.27 -13.40 13.10
N GLU A 196 1.46 -13.77 12.71
CA GLU A 196 2.24 -13.20 11.60
C GLU A 196 1.47 -13.11 10.27
N ASN A 197 0.40 -13.90 10.13
CA ASN A 197 -0.50 -13.89 8.97
C ASN A 197 -1.42 -12.64 8.89
N ASN A 198 -1.45 -11.78 9.90
CA ASN A 198 -2.25 -10.55 9.96
C ASN A 198 -1.49 -9.31 9.48
N THR A 199 -0.23 -9.43 9.13
CA THR A 199 0.49 -8.37 8.43
C THR A 199 0.38 -8.62 6.93
N PRO A 200 -0.22 -7.72 6.11
CA PRO A 200 -0.16 -7.84 4.65
C PRO A 200 1.26 -7.70 4.13
N PHE A 201 2.17 -7.32 4.99
CA PHE A 201 3.57 -7.10 4.71
C PHE A 201 4.39 -7.95 5.63
N ASP A 202 5.02 -8.96 5.07
CA ASP A 202 6.19 -9.56 5.66
C ASP A 202 7.34 -8.55 5.58
N ASN A 203 7.34 -7.60 6.52
CA ASN A 203 8.42 -6.63 6.67
C ASN A 203 9.69 -7.28 7.22
N THR A 204 9.68 -8.59 7.52
CA THR A 204 10.84 -9.33 8.03
C THR A 204 12.00 -9.32 7.05
N ASP A 205 11.72 -9.30 5.74
CA ASP A 205 12.75 -9.17 4.70
C ASP A 205 13.39 -7.78 4.67
N ILE A 206 12.66 -6.73 5.07
CA ILE A 206 13.17 -5.34 5.08
C ILE A 206 13.89 -5.03 6.38
N TYR A 207 13.36 -5.53 7.50
CA TYR A 207 13.92 -5.36 8.85
C TYR A 207 14.01 -6.70 9.59
N PRO A 208 14.88 -7.63 9.16
CA PRO A 208 14.98 -8.95 9.80
C PRO A 208 15.33 -8.79 11.29
N GLY A 209 14.48 -9.37 12.14
CA GLY A 209 14.69 -9.42 13.59
C GLY A 209 14.41 -8.11 14.33
N LYS A 210 13.66 -7.16 13.77
CA LYS A 210 13.27 -5.91 14.43
C LYS A 210 11.76 -5.76 14.49
N ASP A 211 11.30 -5.14 15.58
CA ASP A 211 9.91 -4.76 15.75
C ASP A 211 9.55 -3.63 14.77
N VAL A 212 8.67 -3.91 13.82
CA VAL A 212 8.20 -2.94 12.84
C VAL A 212 6.77 -2.53 13.17
N ALA A 213 6.54 -1.23 13.20
CA ALA A 213 5.21 -0.69 13.44
C ALA A 213 4.32 -0.86 12.21
N CYS A 214 3.08 -1.28 12.41
CA CYS A 214 2.07 -1.32 11.36
C CYS A 214 1.94 0.03 10.67
N GLY A 215 2.02 0.03 9.34
CA GLY A 215 1.90 1.23 8.50
C GLY A 215 0.60 2.01 8.71
N ASP A 216 -0.48 1.36 9.10
CA ASP A 216 -1.80 1.99 9.29
C ASP A 216 -2.09 2.38 10.75
N CYS A 217 -1.92 1.49 11.72
CA CYS A 217 -2.30 1.77 13.12
C CYS A 217 -1.12 1.91 14.09
N GLY A 218 0.11 1.68 13.68
CA GLY A 218 1.31 1.88 14.51
C GLY A 218 1.59 0.79 15.55
N VAL A 219 0.81 -0.28 15.62
CA VAL A 219 1.03 -1.40 16.56
C VAL A 219 2.26 -2.19 16.14
N ILE A 220 3.08 -2.57 17.12
CA ILE A 220 4.23 -3.46 16.96
C ILE A 220 3.94 -4.76 17.66
N ASN A 221 4.04 -5.90 16.97
CA ASN A 221 3.88 -7.24 17.53
C ASN A 221 2.62 -7.39 18.42
N GLY A 222 1.50 -6.80 18.00
CA GLY A 222 0.27 -6.80 18.79
C GLY A 222 -0.98 -6.86 17.93
N ILE A 223 -2.13 -6.80 18.59
CA ILE A 223 -3.42 -6.78 17.94
C ILE A 223 -3.65 -5.39 17.33
N HIS A 224 -3.91 -5.35 16.04
CA HIS A 224 -4.16 -4.13 15.30
C HIS A 224 -5.42 -3.41 15.79
N HIS A 225 -5.47 -2.10 15.64
CA HIS A 225 -6.65 -1.32 16.03
C HIS A 225 -7.83 -1.56 15.08
N MET A 226 -9.02 -1.41 15.63
CA MET A 226 -10.25 -1.54 14.84
C MET A 226 -10.27 -0.48 13.71
N GLY A 227 -10.54 -0.94 12.49
CA GLY A 227 -10.50 -0.09 11.30
C GLY A 227 -9.11 0.00 10.64
N CYS A 228 -8.11 -0.67 11.18
CA CYS A 228 -6.83 -0.87 10.50
C CYS A 228 -7.02 -1.74 9.26
N ASP A 229 -6.42 -1.33 8.15
CA ASP A 229 -6.52 -2.06 6.86
C ASP A 229 -5.94 -3.48 6.92
N VAL A 230 -5.12 -3.77 7.93
CA VAL A 230 -4.48 -5.07 8.15
C VAL A 230 -5.35 -6.02 8.95
N GLU A 231 -6.25 -5.48 9.75
CA GLU A 231 -7.09 -6.25 10.66
C GLU A 231 -8.02 -7.20 9.91
N ARG A 232 -7.95 -8.49 10.27
CA ARG A 232 -8.84 -9.51 9.72
C ARG A 232 -10.03 -9.75 10.65
N CYS A 233 -11.19 -9.94 10.06
CA CYS A 233 -12.38 -10.30 10.81
C CYS A 233 -12.21 -11.70 11.40
N PRO A 234 -12.25 -11.89 12.74
CA PRO A 234 -12.05 -13.20 13.35
C PRO A 234 -13.20 -14.18 13.09
N LYS A 235 -14.38 -13.68 12.71
CA LYS A 235 -15.50 -14.48 12.23
C LYS A 235 -15.33 -14.91 10.76
N HIS A 236 -14.66 -14.08 9.96
CA HIS A 236 -14.41 -14.31 8.53
C HIS A 236 -12.94 -14.07 8.19
N PRO A 237 -12.03 -15.01 8.52
CA PRO A 237 -10.57 -14.78 8.48
C PRO A 237 -10.00 -14.46 7.09
N LYS A 238 -10.78 -14.69 6.02
CA LYS A 238 -10.41 -14.30 4.65
C LYS A 238 -10.78 -12.85 4.28
N LYS A 239 -11.53 -12.13 5.15
CA LYS A 239 -11.95 -10.76 4.92
C LYS A 239 -11.26 -9.81 5.88
N GLN A 240 -10.85 -8.65 5.39
CA GLN A 240 -10.44 -7.55 6.25
C GLN A 240 -11.65 -7.04 7.05
N PHE A 241 -11.43 -6.53 8.25
CA PHE A 241 -12.51 -6.04 9.10
C PHE A 241 -13.29 -4.90 8.44
N ILE A 242 -12.59 -3.97 7.79
CA ILE A 242 -13.18 -2.81 7.10
C ILE A 242 -14.06 -3.19 5.90
N THR A 243 -13.92 -4.40 5.36
CA THR A 243 -14.73 -4.92 4.25
C THR A 243 -15.77 -5.95 4.70
N CYS A 244 -15.81 -6.24 6.00
CA CYS A 244 -16.74 -7.18 6.58
C CYS A 244 -18.04 -6.49 6.98
N THR A 245 -19.17 -7.15 6.77
CA THR A 245 -20.52 -6.65 7.13
C THR A 245 -20.93 -7.01 8.55
N CYS A 246 -20.00 -7.51 9.38
CA CYS A 246 -20.28 -7.87 10.78
C CYS A 246 -20.53 -6.62 11.61
N SER A 247 -21.57 -6.65 12.45
CA SER A 247 -21.81 -5.66 13.48
C SER A 247 -20.92 -5.94 14.68
N ILE A 248 -20.20 -4.92 15.14
CA ILE A 248 -19.34 -4.96 16.33
C ILE A 248 -20.09 -4.24 17.46
N GLU A 249 -20.15 -4.88 18.61
CA GLU A 249 -20.74 -4.35 19.84
C GLU A 249 -19.67 -3.81 20.80
#